data_c657df3edd87516e8111a0d7e6cf4feb
#
_entry.id   c657df3edd87516e8111a0d7e6cf4feb
#
_cell.length_a   1.000
_cell.length_b   1.000
_cell.length_c   1.000
_cell.angle_alpha   90.00
_cell.angle_beta   90.00
_cell.angle_gamma   90.00
#
_symmetry.space_group_name_H-M   'P 1'
#
loop_
_entity.id
_entity.type
_entity.pdbx_description
1 polymer ?
#
loop_
_entity_poly.entity_id
_entity_poly.type
_entity_poly.pdbx_seq_one_letter_code
_entity_poly.pdbx_strand_id
1 'polypeptide(L)'
;MTERIDMKKGQVYEGTIESVEFPNKGRIYLPEEDRWVVVKNGVPGQKVRFSVNKIRKGKAEGRLLEVLEPSAGEIPSACPHFGQCGGCTYQNLPYEEQLAMKNEQVKKMMDEAVDGEYIWEGIKPSPVRTEYRNKMEFSFGDEYKDGPLALGMHKRGSFHDIVNVTDCQIVDEDYRKILACTLECAGESGLPYYHRMRHVGYFRHLLVRKAVKTGEILVDLVTASDTAELGVDTAEAMKKIQTFKEAWLEKMTAMNFDGTLVGILHTKNDSLADVVKDEGTEVLFGQDYFYEELLGLKFKITPFSFFQTNSLGAEVLYETAREYIGDTNEKVVFDLYSGTGTIAQILAPVAKKVVGVEIVEEAVEAAKENAKLNNLDNCTFWAGDVLKVIDELGEVPDLIMLDPPRDGVNPKALMKILNFGVERLVYIACKPTSLARDLEMIQGRGYKVEKISGVD
;
A
#
# COMPACT_ATOMS: atom_id res chain seq x y z
N MET A 1 4.09 7.19 -52.18
CA MET A 1 4.38 7.95 -50.98
C MET A 1 3.11 7.96 -50.14
N THR A 2 2.99 7.04 -49.25
CA THR A 2 1.88 7.01 -48.27
C THR A 2 2.11 8.17 -47.27
N GLU A 3 1.20 9.11 -47.22
CA GLU A 3 1.23 10.18 -46.20
C GLU A 3 1.34 9.51 -44.81
N ARG A 4 2.41 9.76 -44.10
CA ARG A 4 2.52 9.38 -42.66
C ARG A 4 1.44 10.16 -41.94
N ILE A 5 0.37 9.49 -41.57
CA ILE A 5 -0.63 10.04 -40.68
C ILE A 5 0.02 10.08 -39.30
N ASP A 6 0.49 11.23 -38.87
CA ASP A 6 1.07 11.40 -37.52
C ASP A 6 0.05 11.04 -36.46
N MET A 7 0.43 10.12 -35.59
CA MET A 7 -0.37 9.71 -34.41
C MET A 7 -0.89 10.93 -33.64
N LYS A 8 -2.20 10.98 -33.38
CA LYS A 8 -2.85 12.08 -32.65
C LYS A 8 -3.51 11.58 -31.37
N LYS A 9 -3.58 12.48 -30.39
CA LYS A 9 -4.37 12.25 -29.17
C LYS A 9 -5.83 12.00 -29.53
N GLY A 10 -6.45 10.98 -28.93
CA GLY A 10 -7.82 10.54 -29.19
C GLY A 10 -7.96 9.46 -30.26
N GLN A 11 -6.95 9.24 -31.10
CA GLN A 11 -6.99 8.13 -32.05
C GLN A 11 -6.99 6.79 -31.36
N VAL A 12 -7.68 5.83 -31.98
CA VAL A 12 -7.82 4.45 -31.50
C VAL A 12 -6.98 3.54 -32.36
N TYR A 13 -6.21 2.68 -31.74
CA TYR A 13 -5.36 1.67 -32.36
C TYR A 13 -5.62 0.30 -31.77
N GLU A 14 -5.20 -0.72 -32.49
CA GLU A 14 -5.13 -2.10 -32.01
C GLU A 14 -3.68 -2.57 -32.09
N GLY A 15 -3.29 -3.41 -31.13
CA GLY A 15 -1.94 -3.97 -31.10
C GLY A 15 -1.77 -5.01 -30.02
N THR A 16 -0.71 -5.79 -30.13
CA THR A 16 -0.38 -6.83 -29.17
C THR A 16 0.61 -6.29 -28.14
N ILE A 17 0.35 -6.57 -26.86
CA ILE A 17 1.30 -6.26 -25.78
C ILE A 17 2.45 -7.24 -25.85
N GLU A 18 3.64 -6.76 -26.23
CA GLU A 18 4.82 -7.59 -26.38
C GLU A 18 5.52 -7.88 -25.06
N SER A 19 5.52 -6.90 -24.16
CA SER A 19 6.12 -7.01 -22.82
C SER A 19 5.46 -6.04 -21.85
N VAL A 20 5.67 -6.24 -20.54
CA VAL A 20 5.19 -5.33 -19.50
C VAL A 20 6.36 -4.88 -18.64
N GLU A 21 6.62 -3.58 -18.63
CA GLU A 21 7.61 -2.94 -17.75
C GLU A 21 6.99 -2.59 -16.40
N PHE A 22 7.84 -2.51 -15.39
CA PHE A 22 7.42 -2.14 -14.02
C PHE A 22 6.73 -0.77 -13.97
N PRO A 23 5.63 -0.61 -13.22
CA PRO A 23 4.89 -1.66 -12.48
C PRO A 23 3.82 -2.38 -13.31
N ASN A 24 3.31 -1.80 -14.40
CA ASN A 24 2.23 -2.33 -15.22
C ASN A 24 2.14 -1.65 -16.61
N LYS A 25 3.27 -1.33 -17.20
CA LYS A 25 3.38 -0.59 -18.48
C LYS A 25 3.53 -1.56 -19.63
N GLY A 26 2.41 -1.99 -20.22
CA GLY A 26 2.42 -2.79 -21.45
C GLY A 26 3.05 -2.03 -22.62
N ARG A 27 3.96 -2.67 -23.35
CA ARG A 27 4.64 -2.12 -24.51
C ARG A 27 4.03 -2.71 -25.78
N ILE A 28 3.56 -1.85 -26.65
CA ILE A 28 2.99 -2.21 -27.97
C ILE A 28 3.80 -1.51 -29.03
N TYR A 29 4.33 -2.26 -30.00
CA TYR A 29 4.92 -1.68 -31.18
C TYR A 29 3.88 -1.57 -32.30
N LEU A 30 3.73 -0.40 -32.88
CA LEU A 30 2.86 -0.12 -34.03
C LEU A 30 3.71 0.05 -35.29
N PRO A 31 3.79 -0.98 -36.15
CA PRO A 31 4.63 -0.92 -37.35
C PRO A 31 4.25 0.21 -38.32
N GLU A 32 2.96 0.50 -38.42
CA GLU A 32 2.41 1.56 -39.30
C GLU A 32 2.89 2.96 -38.94
N GLU A 33 3.12 3.17 -37.60
CA GLU A 33 3.57 4.44 -37.02
C GLU A 33 5.08 4.44 -36.75
N ASP A 34 5.74 3.28 -36.88
CA ASP A 34 7.13 3.03 -36.46
C ASP A 34 7.36 3.54 -35.03
N ARG A 35 6.47 3.13 -34.09
CA ARG A 35 6.44 3.71 -32.75
C ARG A 35 5.99 2.73 -31.66
N TRP A 36 6.63 2.87 -30.51
CA TRP A 36 6.21 2.22 -29.30
C TRP A 36 5.15 3.04 -28.55
N VAL A 37 4.11 2.36 -28.07
CA VAL A 37 3.07 2.93 -27.21
C VAL A 37 3.03 2.18 -25.91
N VAL A 38 2.89 2.91 -24.80
CA VAL A 38 2.72 2.35 -23.46
C VAL A 38 1.25 2.30 -23.12
N VAL A 39 0.71 1.11 -22.86
CA VAL A 39 -0.68 0.90 -22.42
C VAL A 39 -0.66 0.18 -21.06
N LYS A 40 -1.27 0.78 -20.06
CA LYS A 40 -1.31 0.20 -18.69
C LYS A 40 -2.39 -0.87 -18.56
N ASN A 41 -2.23 -1.74 -17.56
CA ASN A 41 -3.21 -2.73 -17.11
C ASN A 41 -3.49 -3.87 -18.10
N GLY A 42 -2.58 -4.16 -18.97
CA GLY A 42 -2.62 -5.36 -19.81
C GLY A 42 -1.49 -6.32 -19.46
N VAL A 43 -1.55 -7.53 -20.00
CA VAL A 43 -0.54 -8.57 -19.82
C VAL A 43 0.11 -8.94 -21.15
N PRO A 44 1.33 -9.50 -21.16
CA PRO A 44 2.01 -9.88 -22.40
C PRO A 44 1.17 -10.89 -23.20
N GLY A 45 1.14 -10.72 -24.52
CA GLY A 45 0.39 -11.57 -25.45
C GLY A 45 -1.05 -11.15 -25.69
N GLN A 46 -1.63 -10.24 -24.91
CA GLN A 46 -2.97 -9.71 -25.19
C GLN A 46 -2.97 -8.84 -26.43
N LYS A 47 -3.94 -9.06 -27.33
CA LYS A 47 -4.30 -8.09 -28.36
C LYS A 47 -5.35 -7.14 -27.82
N VAL A 48 -5.05 -5.86 -27.85
CA VAL A 48 -5.85 -4.83 -27.18
C VAL A 48 -6.21 -3.70 -28.12
N ARG A 49 -7.36 -3.08 -27.86
CA ARG A 49 -7.77 -1.79 -28.42
C ARG A 49 -7.51 -0.70 -27.40
N PHE A 50 -6.86 0.37 -27.80
CA PHE A 50 -6.54 1.47 -26.91
C PHE A 50 -6.66 2.83 -27.60
N SER A 51 -6.90 3.87 -26.84
CA SER A 51 -6.93 5.26 -27.32
C SER A 51 -5.68 6.00 -26.85
N VAL A 52 -5.01 6.67 -27.77
CA VAL A 52 -3.84 7.51 -27.45
C VAL A 52 -4.28 8.68 -26.59
N ASN A 53 -3.76 8.79 -25.39
CA ASN A 53 -4.14 9.86 -24.45
C ASN A 53 -3.04 10.91 -24.27
N LYS A 54 -1.78 10.56 -24.56
CA LYS A 54 -0.65 11.47 -24.39
C LYS A 54 0.47 11.16 -25.38
N ILE A 55 1.03 12.21 -25.96
CA ILE A 55 2.24 12.16 -26.78
C ILE A 55 3.19 13.23 -26.25
N ARG A 56 4.38 12.85 -25.84
CA ARG A 56 5.40 13.79 -25.33
C ARG A 56 6.81 13.27 -25.62
N LYS A 57 7.65 14.11 -26.22
CA LYS A 57 9.06 13.80 -26.50
C LYS A 57 9.26 12.42 -27.20
N GLY A 58 8.46 12.13 -28.23
CA GLY A 58 8.53 10.88 -28.98
C GLY A 58 7.93 9.65 -28.31
N LYS A 59 7.52 9.74 -27.04
CA LYS A 59 6.83 8.67 -26.30
C LYS A 59 5.32 8.85 -26.39
N ALA A 60 4.60 7.76 -26.68
CA ALA A 60 3.15 7.72 -26.72
C ALA A 60 2.61 6.86 -25.56
N GLU A 61 1.53 7.32 -24.95
CA GLU A 61 0.79 6.59 -23.91
C GLU A 61 -0.66 6.40 -24.39
N GLY A 62 -1.20 5.21 -24.17
CA GLY A 62 -2.57 4.85 -24.51
C GLY A 62 -3.36 4.42 -23.28
N ARG A 63 -4.66 4.65 -23.30
CA ARG A 63 -5.62 4.12 -22.35
C ARG A 63 -6.23 2.85 -22.95
N LEU A 64 -6.11 1.74 -22.24
CA LEU A 64 -6.77 0.48 -22.59
C LEU A 64 -8.29 0.71 -22.66
N LEU A 65 -8.90 0.32 -23.76
CA LEU A 65 -10.35 0.35 -23.96
C LEU A 65 -10.94 -1.06 -23.85
N GLU A 66 -10.30 -2.03 -24.50
CA GLU A 66 -10.82 -3.39 -24.62
C GLU A 66 -9.68 -4.39 -24.85
N VAL A 67 -9.82 -5.58 -24.29
CA VAL A 67 -9.02 -6.75 -24.65
C VAL A 67 -9.75 -7.50 -25.75
N LEU A 68 -9.21 -7.52 -26.95
CA LEU A 68 -9.81 -8.16 -28.13
C LEU A 68 -9.54 -9.66 -28.14
N GLU A 69 -8.32 -10.05 -27.79
CA GLU A 69 -7.90 -11.44 -27.68
C GLU A 69 -7.10 -11.59 -26.39
N PRO A 70 -7.48 -12.51 -25.50
CA PRO A 70 -6.74 -12.77 -24.26
C PRO A 70 -5.37 -13.40 -24.60
N SER A 71 -4.42 -13.29 -23.69
CA SER A 71 -3.16 -14.01 -23.73
C SER A 71 -3.39 -15.51 -23.52
N ALA A 72 -2.58 -16.34 -24.13
CA ALA A 72 -2.69 -17.80 -24.01
C ALA A 72 -2.53 -18.32 -22.57
N GLY A 73 -1.85 -17.56 -21.69
CA GLY A 73 -1.67 -17.89 -20.27
C GLY A 73 -2.76 -17.38 -19.34
N GLU A 74 -3.76 -16.66 -19.85
CA GLU A 74 -4.79 -16.09 -18.97
C GLU A 74 -5.75 -17.14 -18.42
N ILE A 75 -6.14 -16.90 -17.16
CA ILE A 75 -7.16 -17.68 -16.44
C ILE A 75 -8.33 -16.77 -16.03
N PRO A 76 -9.53 -17.30 -15.84
CA PRO A 76 -10.62 -16.55 -15.22
C PRO A 76 -10.20 -16.08 -13.82
N SER A 77 -10.40 -14.78 -13.54
CA SER A 77 -10.17 -14.26 -12.18
C SER A 77 -11.21 -14.83 -11.21
N ALA A 78 -10.76 -15.22 -10.02
CA ALA A 78 -11.65 -15.63 -8.95
C ALA A 78 -12.48 -14.45 -8.38
N CYS A 79 -11.98 -13.22 -8.51
CA CYS A 79 -12.67 -12.03 -8.03
C CYS A 79 -13.69 -11.53 -9.07
N PRO A 80 -15.00 -11.45 -8.75
CA PRO A 80 -16.02 -10.98 -9.68
C PRO A 80 -15.87 -9.51 -10.07
N HIS A 81 -15.14 -8.73 -9.27
CA HIS A 81 -14.91 -7.30 -9.50
C HIS A 81 -13.64 -7.03 -10.34
N PHE A 82 -12.88 -8.08 -10.70
CA PHE A 82 -11.68 -7.91 -11.50
C PHE A 82 -11.97 -7.25 -12.85
N GLY A 83 -11.11 -6.34 -13.27
CA GLY A 83 -11.32 -5.56 -14.50
C GLY A 83 -12.11 -4.27 -14.29
N GLN A 84 -13.07 -4.23 -13.36
CA GLN A 84 -13.82 -3.03 -12.97
C GLN A 84 -13.17 -2.31 -11.79
N CYS A 85 -12.89 -3.04 -10.71
CA CYS A 85 -12.18 -2.53 -9.53
C CYS A 85 -10.73 -2.19 -9.85
N GLY A 86 -10.24 -1.05 -9.34
CA GLY A 86 -8.85 -0.60 -9.50
C GLY A 86 -7.83 -1.29 -8.59
N GLY A 87 -8.27 -2.17 -7.68
CA GLY A 87 -7.41 -2.72 -6.62
C GLY A 87 -6.39 -3.75 -7.07
N CYS A 88 -6.73 -4.61 -8.04
CA CYS A 88 -5.87 -5.71 -8.49
C CYS A 88 -5.53 -5.60 -9.97
N THR A 89 -4.29 -5.98 -10.35
CA THR A 89 -3.80 -5.79 -11.72
C THR A 89 -3.72 -7.09 -12.51
N TYR A 90 -3.37 -8.23 -11.88
CA TYR A 90 -2.95 -9.45 -12.57
C TYR A 90 -3.68 -10.73 -12.13
N GLN A 91 -4.87 -10.63 -11.54
CA GLN A 91 -5.63 -11.82 -11.12
C GLN A 91 -6.09 -12.73 -12.27
N ASN A 92 -5.97 -12.27 -13.50
CA ASN A 92 -6.19 -13.05 -14.71
C ASN A 92 -4.96 -13.86 -15.17
N LEU A 93 -3.88 -13.88 -14.39
CA LEU A 93 -2.71 -14.74 -14.61
C LEU A 93 -2.56 -15.74 -13.46
N PRO A 94 -2.11 -16.96 -13.71
CA PRO A 94 -1.63 -17.87 -12.68
C PRO A 94 -0.60 -17.17 -11.79
N TYR A 95 -0.62 -17.46 -10.49
CA TYR A 95 0.24 -16.75 -9.53
C TYR A 95 1.73 -16.91 -9.85
N GLU A 96 2.13 -18.08 -10.31
CA GLU A 96 3.50 -18.39 -10.75
C GLU A 96 3.94 -17.50 -11.92
N GLU A 97 3.03 -17.22 -12.86
CA GLU A 97 3.31 -16.31 -13.98
C GLU A 97 3.37 -14.85 -13.53
N GLN A 98 2.54 -14.45 -12.53
CA GLN A 98 2.65 -13.13 -11.90
C GLN A 98 4.04 -12.93 -11.27
N LEU A 99 4.53 -13.92 -10.53
CA LEU A 99 5.87 -13.90 -9.93
C LEU A 99 6.97 -13.88 -10.98
N ALA A 100 6.87 -14.73 -12.02
CA ALA A 100 7.86 -14.77 -13.11
C ALA A 100 7.97 -13.41 -13.80
N MET A 101 6.83 -12.78 -14.13
CA MET A 101 6.80 -11.47 -14.76
C MET A 101 7.40 -10.38 -13.85
N LYS A 102 7.04 -10.35 -12.56
CA LYS A 102 7.62 -9.41 -11.59
C LYS A 102 9.12 -9.63 -11.42
N ASN A 103 9.54 -10.90 -11.37
CA ASN A 103 10.94 -11.29 -11.26
C ASN A 103 11.76 -10.76 -12.46
N GLU A 104 11.29 -10.96 -13.69
CA GLU A 104 11.95 -10.44 -14.88
C GLU A 104 12.04 -8.92 -14.87
N GLN A 105 10.95 -8.23 -14.53
CA GLN A 105 10.90 -6.77 -14.47
C GLN A 105 11.91 -6.18 -13.48
N VAL A 106 11.94 -6.72 -12.25
CA VAL A 106 12.81 -6.21 -11.20
C VAL A 106 14.26 -6.60 -11.48
N LYS A 107 14.51 -7.85 -11.89
CA LYS A 107 15.86 -8.31 -12.23
C LYS A 107 16.49 -7.46 -13.33
N LYS A 108 15.77 -7.24 -14.42
CA LYS A 108 16.24 -6.39 -15.51
C LYS A 108 16.64 -4.99 -15.03
N MET A 109 15.81 -4.39 -14.17
CA MET A 109 16.10 -3.06 -13.62
C MET A 109 17.34 -3.07 -12.72
N MET A 110 17.53 -4.12 -11.93
CA MET A 110 18.71 -4.25 -11.07
C MET A 110 19.97 -4.55 -11.88
N ASP A 111 19.88 -5.39 -12.92
CA ASP A 111 21.00 -5.65 -13.85
C ASP A 111 21.50 -4.35 -14.54
N GLU A 112 20.60 -3.40 -14.77
CA GLU A 112 20.96 -2.08 -15.33
C GLU A 112 21.54 -1.11 -14.30
N ALA A 113 21.24 -1.30 -13.01
CA ALA A 113 21.59 -0.36 -11.93
C ALA A 113 22.80 -0.81 -11.09
N VAL A 114 23.12 -2.09 -11.09
CA VAL A 114 24.20 -2.66 -10.27
C VAL A 114 25.51 -2.73 -11.06
N ASP A 115 26.56 -2.19 -10.48
CA ASP A 115 27.91 -2.29 -11.01
C ASP A 115 28.56 -3.61 -10.56
N GLY A 116 28.86 -4.49 -11.50
CA GLY A 116 29.52 -5.76 -11.23
C GLY A 116 28.55 -6.94 -10.99
N GLU A 117 29.09 -8.01 -10.43
CA GLU A 117 28.35 -9.24 -10.17
C GLU A 117 27.64 -9.17 -8.80
N TYR A 118 26.42 -9.68 -8.73
CA TYR A 118 25.64 -9.82 -7.50
C TYR A 118 24.78 -11.11 -7.55
N ILE A 119 24.32 -11.57 -6.41
CA ILE A 119 23.43 -12.74 -6.34
C ILE A 119 21.98 -12.27 -6.43
N TRP A 120 21.29 -12.70 -7.47
CA TRP A 120 19.84 -12.54 -7.60
C TRP A 120 19.14 -13.78 -7.04
N GLU A 121 18.41 -13.63 -5.92
CA GLU A 121 17.71 -14.72 -5.26
C GLU A 121 16.25 -14.89 -5.72
N GLY A 122 15.81 -14.09 -6.69
CA GLY A 122 14.43 -14.12 -7.19
C GLY A 122 13.45 -13.35 -6.33
N ILE A 123 12.15 -13.63 -6.54
CA ILE A 123 11.06 -13.09 -5.74
C ILE A 123 10.48 -14.21 -4.88
N LYS A 124 10.56 -14.03 -3.56
CA LYS A 124 9.92 -14.91 -2.58
C LYS A 124 8.40 -14.72 -2.67
N PRO A 125 7.62 -15.80 -2.80
CA PRO A 125 6.16 -15.71 -2.93
C PRO A 125 5.50 -15.28 -1.62
N SER A 126 4.32 -14.66 -1.73
CA SER A 126 3.44 -14.49 -0.57
C SER A 126 3.02 -15.85 -0.02
N PRO A 127 3.06 -16.07 1.30
CA PRO A 127 2.62 -17.33 1.92
C PRO A 127 1.15 -17.67 1.62
N VAL A 128 0.32 -16.65 1.41
CA VAL A 128 -1.10 -16.79 1.02
C VAL A 128 -1.39 -15.90 -0.18
N ARG A 129 -2.28 -16.37 -1.06
CA ARG A 129 -2.58 -15.72 -2.35
C ARG A 129 -3.88 -14.93 -2.33
N THR A 130 -4.78 -15.26 -1.41
CA THR A 130 -6.08 -14.62 -1.16
C THR A 130 -6.20 -14.30 0.33
N GLU A 131 -7.11 -13.41 0.68
CA GLU A 131 -7.42 -13.07 2.08
C GLU A 131 -6.20 -12.64 2.92
N TYR A 132 -5.16 -12.14 2.26
CA TYR A 132 -3.90 -11.77 2.90
C TYR A 132 -3.91 -10.35 3.47
N ARG A 133 -4.87 -9.52 3.07
CA ARG A 133 -4.84 -8.10 3.36
C ARG A 133 -5.43 -7.80 4.73
N ASN A 134 -4.62 -7.20 5.59
CA ASN A 134 -4.96 -6.88 6.98
C ASN A 134 -5.45 -5.43 7.20
N LYS A 135 -5.47 -4.60 6.16
CA LYS A 135 -5.97 -3.22 6.17
C LYS A 135 -6.66 -2.88 4.86
N MET A 136 -7.90 -2.44 4.94
CA MET A 136 -8.61 -1.85 3.81
C MET A 136 -9.22 -0.51 4.18
N GLU A 137 -9.18 0.38 3.22
CA GLU A 137 -9.77 1.70 3.26
C GLU A 137 -10.74 1.80 2.08
N PHE A 138 -12.00 1.58 2.38
CA PHE A 138 -13.08 1.64 1.39
C PHE A 138 -13.60 3.06 1.30
N SER A 139 -13.93 3.50 0.10
CA SER A 139 -14.50 4.83 -0.15
C SER A 139 -16.00 4.77 -0.34
N PHE A 140 -16.71 5.72 0.23
CA PHE A 140 -18.10 5.99 -0.16
C PHE A 140 -18.15 6.83 -1.44
N GLY A 141 -19.19 6.63 -2.24
CA GLY A 141 -19.43 7.35 -3.48
C GLY A 141 -20.69 6.90 -4.16
N ASP A 142 -20.73 7.04 -5.48
CA ASP A 142 -21.75 6.45 -6.34
C ASP A 142 -21.15 5.45 -7.33
N GLU A 143 -21.91 4.48 -7.78
CA GLU A 143 -21.46 3.49 -8.77
C GLU A 143 -21.21 4.12 -10.15
N TYR A 144 -21.98 5.14 -10.45
CA TYR A 144 -21.89 6.01 -11.61
C TYR A 144 -22.52 7.35 -11.26
N LYS A 145 -22.17 8.39 -11.99
CA LYS A 145 -22.64 9.75 -11.72
C LYS A 145 -24.15 9.80 -11.42
N ASP A 146 -24.50 10.33 -10.24
CA ASP A 146 -25.84 10.43 -9.70
C ASP A 146 -26.55 9.04 -9.54
N GLY A 147 -25.79 7.97 -9.41
CA GLY A 147 -26.23 6.61 -9.20
C GLY A 147 -26.51 6.24 -7.74
N PRO A 148 -26.72 4.95 -7.43
CA PRO A 148 -26.91 4.50 -6.06
C PRO A 148 -25.67 4.69 -5.20
N LEU A 149 -25.89 4.81 -3.87
CA LEU A 149 -24.80 4.84 -2.90
C LEU A 149 -23.94 3.57 -3.04
N ALA A 150 -22.64 3.75 -3.08
CA ALA A 150 -21.66 2.69 -3.15
C ALA A 150 -20.65 2.81 -2.02
N LEU A 151 -20.13 1.68 -1.56
CA LEU A 151 -19.04 1.57 -0.62
C LEU A 151 -18.06 0.49 -1.11
N GLY A 152 -16.84 0.89 -1.41
CA GLY A 152 -15.88 -0.05 -1.96
C GLY A 152 -14.62 0.61 -2.50
N MET A 153 -14.20 0.19 -3.69
CA MET A 153 -12.95 0.63 -4.30
C MET A 153 -13.21 1.47 -5.56
N HIS A 154 -12.30 2.39 -5.84
CA HIS A 154 -12.38 3.17 -7.08
C HIS A 154 -12.39 2.26 -8.30
N LYS A 155 -13.27 2.58 -9.25
CA LYS A 155 -13.34 1.93 -10.53
C LYS A 155 -12.06 2.19 -11.34
N ARG A 156 -11.58 1.17 -12.01
CA ARG A 156 -10.39 1.27 -12.84
C ARG A 156 -10.53 2.36 -13.91
N GLY A 157 -9.64 3.35 -13.87
CA GLY A 157 -9.64 4.48 -14.80
C GLY A 157 -10.68 5.57 -14.52
N SER A 158 -11.43 5.49 -13.42
CA SER A 158 -12.29 6.54 -12.90
C SER A 158 -11.79 7.03 -11.53
N PHE A 159 -11.90 8.34 -11.29
CA PHE A 159 -11.64 8.95 -9.99
C PHE A 159 -12.92 9.14 -9.16
N HIS A 160 -14.08 8.93 -9.76
CA HIS A 160 -15.36 9.25 -9.14
C HIS A 160 -16.17 7.99 -8.81
N ASP A 161 -16.23 7.05 -9.76
CA ASP A 161 -17.09 5.88 -9.62
C ASP A 161 -16.49 4.90 -8.61
N ILE A 162 -17.34 4.37 -7.73
CA ILE A 162 -17.00 3.36 -6.73
C ILE A 162 -17.63 2.03 -7.12
N VAL A 163 -16.85 0.97 -7.02
CA VAL A 163 -17.30 -0.41 -7.22
C VAL A 163 -17.57 -1.02 -5.85
N ASN A 164 -18.79 -1.49 -5.60
CA ASN A 164 -19.10 -2.28 -4.43
C ASN A 164 -18.31 -3.59 -4.47
N VAL A 165 -17.48 -3.85 -3.46
CA VAL A 165 -16.54 -4.99 -3.47
C VAL A 165 -16.84 -5.99 -2.35
N THR A 166 -18.12 -6.30 -2.16
CA THR A 166 -18.60 -7.23 -1.12
C THR A 166 -18.07 -8.65 -1.26
N ASP A 167 -17.55 -9.02 -2.44
CA ASP A 167 -16.95 -10.33 -2.72
C ASP A 167 -15.44 -10.23 -2.99
N CYS A 168 -14.78 -9.23 -2.42
CA CYS A 168 -13.33 -9.01 -2.59
C CYS A 168 -12.52 -10.21 -2.10
N GLN A 169 -11.63 -10.74 -2.94
CA GLN A 169 -10.86 -11.95 -2.66
C GLN A 169 -9.52 -11.70 -1.94
N ILE A 170 -9.09 -10.46 -1.80
CA ILE A 170 -7.85 -10.15 -1.08
C ILE A 170 -8.08 -9.90 0.41
N VAL A 171 -9.34 -9.79 0.85
CA VAL A 171 -9.77 -9.70 2.25
C VAL A 171 -10.64 -10.87 2.62
N ASP A 172 -10.65 -11.23 3.90
CA ASP A 172 -11.45 -12.34 4.40
C ASP A 172 -12.95 -12.00 4.55
N GLU A 173 -13.72 -12.97 5.00
CA GLU A 173 -15.17 -12.86 5.10
C GLU A 173 -15.62 -11.77 6.09
N ASP A 174 -14.86 -11.51 7.16
CA ASP A 174 -15.23 -10.50 8.14
C ASP A 174 -15.24 -9.10 7.51
N TYR A 175 -14.26 -8.79 6.65
CA TYR A 175 -14.28 -7.54 5.89
C TYR A 175 -15.52 -7.44 4.99
N ARG A 176 -15.86 -8.52 4.29
CA ARG A 176 -17.01 -8.56 3.40
C ARG A 176 -18.33 -8.34 4.16
N LYS A 177 -18.47 -8.95 5.34
CA LYS A 177 -19.61 -8.75 6.25
C LYS A 177 -19.72 -7.31 6.74
N ILE A 178 -18.59 -6.74 7.21
CA ILE A 178 -18.51 -5.34 7.68
C ILE A 178 -18.90 -4.38 6.57
N LEU A 179 -18.35 -4.57 5.38
CA LEU A 179 -18.62 -3.74 4.22
C LEU A 179 -20.11 -3.76 3.83
N ALA A 180 -20.70 -4.96 3.73
CA ALA A 180 -22.11 -5.14 3.38
C ALA A 180 -23.05 -4.51 4.42
N CYS A 181 -22.82 -4.75 5.71
CA CYS A 181 -23.57 -4.17 6.81
C CYS A 181 -23.51 -2.65 6.81
N THR A 182 -22.31 -2.10 6.63
CA THR A 182 -22.10 -0.65 6.64
C THR A 182 -22.81 0.01 5.44
N LEU A 183 -22.71 -0.58 4.25
CA LEU A 183 -23.40 -0.08 3.05
C LEU A 183 -24.93 -0.10 3.21
N GLU A 184 -25.46 -1.20 3.76
CA GLU A 184 -26.91 -1.32 4.04
C GLU A 184 -27.37 -0.22 5.01
N CYS A 185 -26.73 -0.09 6.17
CA CYS A 185 -27.09 0.93 7.16
C CYS A 185 -26.96 2.36 6.61
N ALA A 186 -25.89 2.63 5.84
CA ALA A 186 -25.70 3.93 5.21
C ALA A 186 -26.80 4.23 4.20
N GLY A 187 -27.21 3.25 3.38
CA GLY A 187 -28.31 3.38 2.44
C GLY A 187 -29.66 3.65 3.13
N GLU A 188 -29.95 2.93 4.23
CA GLU A 188 -31.18 3.11 5.02
C GLU A 188 -31.23 4.49 5.70
N SER A 189 -30.09 5.09 6.05
CA SER A 189 -30.02 6.39 6.72
C SER A 189 -30.47 7.55 5.86
N GLY A 190 -30.35 7.42 4.54
CA GLY A 190 -30.57 8.50 3.58
C GLY A 190 -29.58 9.66 3.71
N LEU A 191 -28.48 9.48 4.46
CA LEU A 191 -27.39 10.46 4.53
C LEU A 191 -26.53 10.37 3.26
N PRO A 192 -26.09 11.52 2.69
CA PRO A 192 -25.28 11.53 1.48
C PRO A 192 -23.82 11.14 1.74
N TYR A 193 -23.16 10.57 0.72
CA TYR A 193 -21.70 10.50 0.72
C TYR A 193 -21.07 11.87 0.48
N TYR A 194 -19.83 12.04 0.92
CA TYR A 194 -19.07 13.28 0.73
C TYR A 194 -18.62 13.42 -0.74
N HIS A 195 -19.18 14.41 -1.42
CA HIS A 195 -18.89 14.69 -2.81
C HIS A 195 -17.63 15.57 -2.94
N ARG A 196 -16.51 15.00 -3.37
CA ARG A 196 -15.17 15.62 -3.41
C ARG A 196 -15.08 16.94 -4.14
N MET A 197 -15.84 17.14 -5.22
CA MET A 197 -15.82 18.36 -6.01
C MET A 197 -16.71 19.48 -5.44
N ARG A 198 -17.72 19.10 -4.67
CA ARG A 198 -18.64 20.05 -4.04
C ARG A 198 -18.29 20.29 -2.59
N HIS A 199 -17.47 19.42 -1.99
CA HIS A 199 -17.06 19.42 -0.59
C HIS A 199 -18.24 19.35 0.39
N VAL A 200 -19.27 18.60 0.03
CA VAL A 200 -20.51 18.43 0.80
C VAL A 200 -20.89 16.97 0.91
N GLY A 201 -21.56 16.59 2.00
CA GLY A 201 -21.99 15.24 2.30
C GLY A 201 -21.36 14.71 3.58
N TYR A 202 -21.73 13.49 3.99
CA TYR A 202 -21.38 12.94 5.29
C TYR A 202 -20.38 11.80 5.21
N PHE A 203 -20.72 10.68 4.55
CA PHE A 203 -19.89 9.48 4.50
C PHE A 203 -18.65 9.67 3.63
N ARG A 204 -17.48 9.35 4.15
CA ARG A 204 -16.21 9.45 3.39
C ARG A 204 -15.56 8.11 3.17
N HIS A 205 -15.15 7.43 4.25
CA HIS A 205 -14.42 6.18 4.17
C HIS A 205 -14.86 5.21 5.26
N LEU A 206 -14.60 3.93 5.03
CA LEU A 206 -14.67 2.88 6.02
C LEU A 206 -13.28 2.21 6.07
N LEU A 207 -12.60 2.38 7.19
CA LEU A 207 -11.32 1.73 7.44
C LEU A 207 -11.57 0.47 8.26
N VAL A 208 -11.07 -0.66 7.77
CA VAL A 208 -11.14 -1.94 8.47
C VAL A 208 -9.72 -2.50 8.60
N ARG A 209 -9.37 -2.93 9.80
CA ARG A 209 -8.15 -3.67 10.10
C ARG A 209 -8.49 -4.97 10.78
N LYS A 210 -7.78 -6.03 10.43
CA LYS A 210 -7.87 -7.32 11.10
C LYS A 210 -6.49 -7.93 11.23
N ALA A 211 -6.11 -8.26 12.44
CA ALA A 211 -4.89 -9.01 12.69
C ALA A 211 -4.98 -10.43 12.14
N VAL A 212 -3.91 -10.90 11.50
CA VAL A 212 -3.88 -12.23 10.91
C VAL A 212 -3.70 -13.31 11.98
N LYS A 213 -2.86 -13.05 12.99
CA LYS A 213 -2.57 -14.06 14.04
C LYS A 213 -3.46 -13.95 15.26
N THR A 214 -3.79 -12.75 15.71
CA THR A 214 -4.68 -12.59 16.87
C THR A 214 -6.16 -12.61 16.51
N GLY A 215 -6.50 -12.37 15.24
CA GLY A 215 -7.88 -12.29 14.77
C GLY A 215 -8.63 -11.04 15.25
N GLU A 216 -7.96 -10.09 15.90
CA GLU A 216 -8.60 -8.85 16.40
C GLU A 216 -9.00 -7.93 15.23
N ILE A 217 -10.25 -7.41 15.29
CA ILE A 217 -10.85 -6.56 14.26
C ILE A 217 -11.08 -5.17 14.82
N LEU A 218 -10.61 -4.15 14.09
CA LEU A 218 -10.85 -2.74 14.39
C LEU A 218 -11.50 -2.08 13.17
N VAL A 219 -12.62 -1.40 13.39
CA VAL A 219 -13.40 -0.72 12.36
C VAL A 219 -13.47 0.76 12.65
N ASP A 220 -13.24 1.60 11.65
CA ASP A 220 -13.33 3.06 11.80
C ASP A 220 -14.15 3.65 10.65
N LEU A 221 -15.28 4.29 11.00
CA LEU A 221 -16.10 5.03 10.06
C LEU A 221 -15.62 6.47 9.99
N VAL A 222 -15.19 6.90 8.82
CA VAL A 222 -14.69 8.25 8.58
C VAL A 222 -15.76 9.09 7.91
N THR A 223 -16.10 10.24 8.50
CA THR A 223 -17.14 11.14 7.98
C THR A 223 -16.69 12.59 7.99
N ALA A 224 -17.40 13.44 7.23
CA ALA A 224 -17.27 14.88 7.42
C ALA A 224 -18.01 15.32 8.70
N SER A 225 -17.55 16.41 9.31
CA SER A 225 -18.18 17.00 10.51
C SER A 225 -19.26 18.02 10.19
N ASP A 226 -19.17 18.66 9.01
CA ASP A 226 -20.11 19.69 8.60
C ASP A 226 -21.45 19.09 8.18
N THR A 227 -22.51 19.46 8.90
CA THR A 227 -23.89 19.03 8.63
C THR A 227 -24.71 20.12 7.95
N ALA A 228 -24.17 21.33 7.77
CA ALA A 228 -24.93 22.48 7.28
C ALA A 228 -25.43 22.30 5.83
N GLU A 229 -24.73 21.47 5.04
CA GLU A 229 -25.06 21.26 3.63
C GLU A 229 -25.70 19.88 3.35
N LEU A 230 -26.25 19.21 4.37
CA LEU A 230 -26.93 17.91 4.18
C LEU A 230 -28.35 18.06 3.60
N GLY A 231 -28.78 19.29 3.25
CA GLY A 231 -30.08 19.57 2.63
C GLY A 231 -31.27 19.50 3.57
N VAL A 232 -31.01 19.37 4.88
CA VAL A 232 -32.01 19.34 5.95
C VAL A 232 -31.58 20.25 7.09
N ASP A 233 -32.52 20.62 7.97
CA ASP A 233 -32.22 21.35 9.20
C ASP A 233 -31.15 20.60 10.02
N THR A 234 -30.23 21.34 10.63
CA THR A 234 -29.11 20.79 11.43
C THR A 234 -29.60 19.83 12.52
N ALA A 235 -30.69 20.11 13.20
CA ALA A 235 -31.26 19.22 14.21
C ALA A 235 -31.76 17.89 13.60
N GLU A 236 -32.38 17.95 12.45
CA GLU A 236 -32.80 16.75 11.71
C GLU A 236 -31.60 15.95 11.21
N ALA A 237 -30.57 16.61 10.68
CA ALA A 237 -29.33 15.98 10.26
C ALA A 237 -28.65 15.23 11.43
N MET A 238 -28.50 15.89 12.57
CA MET A 238 -27.94 15.27 13.77
C MET A 238 -28.75 14.08 14.25
N LYS A 239 -30.08 14.15 14.21
CA LYS A 239 -30.94 13.03 14.57
C LYS A 239 -30.76 11.84 13.62
N LYS A 240 -30.67 12.07 12.32
CA LYS A 240 -30.40 11.02 11.31
C LYS A 240 -29.04 10.37 11.55
N ILE A 241 -28.02 11.17 11.81
CA ILE A 241 -26.65 10.68 12.13
C ILE A 241 -26.68 9.82 13.39
N GLN A 242 -27.34 10.26 14.43
CA GLN A 242 -27.43 9.51 15.68
C GLN A 242 -28.19 8.18 15.49
N THR A 243 -29.32 8.22 14.82
CA THR A 243 -30.11 7.00 14.49
C THR A 243 -29.29 6.01 13.65
N PHE A 244 -28.55 6.51 12.64
CA PHE A 244 -27.64 5.69 11.86
C PHE A 244 -26.56 5.03 12.74
N LYS A 245 -25.87 5.82 13.57
CA LYS A 245 -24.79 5.32 14.44
C LYS A 245 -25.30 4.21 15.38
N GLU A 246 -26.45 4.41 16.00
CA GLU A 246 -27.08 3.43 16.91
C GLU A 246 -27.43 2.13 16.16
N ALA A 247 -28.09 2.22 15.03
CA ALA A 247 -28.48 1.06 14.24
C ALA A 247 -27.26 0.30 13.67
N TRP A 248 -26.26 1.04 13.19
CA TRP A 248 -25.03 0.44 12.68
C TRP A 248 -24.24 -0.26 13.80
N LEU A 249 -24.09 0.38 14.95
CA LEU A 249 -23.41 -0.18 16.11
C LEU A 249 -24.10 -1.45 16.62
N GLU A 250 -25.43 -1.43 16.72
CA GLU A 250 -26.23 -2.60 17.10
C GLU A 250 -26.02 -3.77 16.12
N LYS A 251 -26.15 -3.54 14.80
CA LYS A 251 -25.93 -4.58 13.80
C LYS A 251 -24.49 -5.11 13.83
N MET A 252 -23.48 -4.22 13.92
CA MET A 252 -22.07 -4.60 13.95
C MET A 252 -21.69 -5.43 15.17
N THR A 253 -22.17 -5.05 16.35
CA THR A 253 -21.87 -5.78 17.61
C THR A 253 -22.62 -7.10 17.74
N ALA A 254 -23.78 -7.25 17.06
CA ALA A 254 -24.54 -8.49 17.00
C ALA A 254 -24.03 -9.47 15.93
N MET A 255 -23.14 -9.03 15.04
CA MET A 255 -22.66 -9.84 13.93
C MET A 255 -21.70 -10.93 14.41
N ASN A 256 -21.82 -12.12 13.80
CA ASN A 256 -20.89 -13.21 14.06
C ASN A 256 -19.68 -13.12 13.13
N PHE A 257 -18.53 -12.81 13.69
CA PHE A 257 -17.23 -12.76 13.02
C PHE A 257 -16.42 -14.02 13.31
N ASP A 258 -15.54 -14.39 12.38
CA ASP A 258 -14.50 -15.40 12.64
C ASP A 258 -13.44 -14.84 13.58
N GLY A 259 -13.12 -13.56 13.45
CA GLY A 259 -12.27 -12.82 14.37
C GLY A 259 -13.02 -12.26 15.57
N THR A 260 -12.33 -11.43 16.36
CA THR A 260 -12.89 -10.74 17.52
C THR A 260 -12.98 -9.24 17.26
N LEU A 261 -14.17 -8.69 17.22
CA LEU A 261 -14.38 -7.24 17.11
C LEU A 261 -13.94 -6.58 18.41
N VAL A 262 -12.80 -5.89 18.40
CA VAL A 262 -12.23 -5.24 19.59
C VAL A 262 -12.54 -3.75 19.67
N GLY A 263 -12.89 -3.12 18.54
CA GLY A 263 -13.24 -1.71 18.54
C GLY A 263 -14.01 -1.27 17.30
N ILE A 264 -14.91 -0.30 17.53
CA ILE A 264 -15.57 0.48 16.48
C ILE A 264 -15.35 1.94 16.79
N LEU A 265 -14.84 2.67 15.80
CA LEU A 265 -14.47 4.07 15.91
C LEU A 265 -15.28 4.93 14.93
N HIS A 266 -15.34 6.20 15.23
CA HIS A 266 -15.85 7.21 14.32
C HIS A 266 -14.86 8.37 14.26
N THR A 267 -14.26 8.58 13.11
CA THR A 267 -13.28 9.63 12.85
C THR A 267 -13.88 10.74 12.02
N LYS A 268 -13.67 11.98 12.45
CA LYS A 268 -14.00 13.18 11.68
C LYS A 268 -12.83 13.50 10.74
N ASN A 269 -13.17 13.84 9.51
CA ASN A 269 -12.20 14.25 8.49
C ASN A 269 -12.81 15.29 7.57
N ASP A 270 -12.40 16.54 7.72
CA ASP A 270 -12.84 17.68 6.91
C ASP A 270 -11.79 18.10 5.86
N SER A 271 -10.71 17.32 5.74
CA SER A 271 -9.68 17.55 4.72
C SER A 271 -10.30 17.61 3.32
N LEU A 272 -9.91 18.61 2.53
CA LEU A 272 -10.31 18.70 1.11
C LEU A 272 -9.64 17.61 0.25
N ALA A 273 -8.50 17.09 0.70
CA ALA A 273 -7.82 16.00 0.04
C ALA A 273 -8.56 14.68 0.27
N ASP A 274 -8.45 13.79 -0.72
CA ASP A 274 -8.96 12.42 -0.63
C ASP A 274 -7.95 11.54 0.12
N VAL A 275 -7.86 11.80 1.42
CA VAL A 275 -6.98 11.10 2.35
C VAL A 275 -7.70 10.95 3.68
N VAL A 276 -7.55 9.80 4.31
CA VAL A 276 -8.02 9.62 5.67
C VAL A 276 -7.07 10.36 6.61
N LYS A 277 -7.60 11.33 7.33
CA LYS A 277 -6.89 12.13 8.32
C LYS A 277 -7.69 12.16 9.61
N ASP A 278 -7.02 11.95 10.72
CA ASP A 278 -7.62 12.08 12.04
C ASP A 278 -7.74 13.57 12.42
N GLU A 279 -8.97 14.06 12.47
CA GLU A 279 -9.33 15.39 12.96
C GLU A 279 -10.25 15.29 14.20
N GLY A 280 -10.26 14.12 14.81
CA GLY A 280 -10.98 13.78 16.04
C GLY A 280 -11.66 12.43 15.93
N THR A 281 -11.20 11.47 16.72
CA THR A 281 -11.72 10.10 16.76
C THR A 281 -12.48 9.85 18.05
N GLU A 282 -13.69 9.30 17.95
CA GLU A 282 -14.55 8.85 19.01
C GLU A 282 -14.59 7.32 19.04
N VAL A 283 -14.42 6.72 20.21
CA VAL A 283 -14.60 5.28 20.42
C VAL A 283 -16.09 5.00 20.64
N LEU A 284 -16.73 4.32 19.68
CA LEU A 284 -18.14 3.94 19.79
C LEU A 284 -18.32 2.61 20.52
N PHE A 285 -17.34 1.71 20.41
CA PHE A 285 -17.34 0.41 21.07
C PHE A 285 -15.90 -0.06 21.31
N GLY A 286 -15.65 -0.66 22.47
CA GLY A 286 -14.40 -1.33 22.79
C GLY A 286 -13.21 -0.38 22.94
N GLN A 287 -12.19 -0.56 22.11
CA GLN A 287 -10.90 0.14 22.19
C GLN A 287 -10.48 0.71 20.82
N ASP A 288 -9.49 1.62 20.81
CA ASP A 288 -8.97 2.30 19.63
C ASP A 288 -7.71 1.65 19.04
N TYR A 289 -7.40 0.45 19.44
CA TYR A 289 -6.24 -0.31 18.96
C TYR A 289 -6.57 -1.80 18.85
N PHE A 290 -5.69 -2.53 18.19
CA PHE A 290 -5.67 -4.00 18.17
C PHE A 290 -4.23 -4.50 18.25
N TYR A 291 -4.06 -5.79 18.50
CA TYR A 291 -2.76 -6.42 18.54
C TYR A 291 -2.57 -7.33 17.32
N GLU A 292 -1.40 -7.23 16.71
CA GLU A 292 -0.92 -8.21 15.72
C GLU A 292 0.37 -8.85 16.23
N GLU A 293 0.67 -10.03 15.75
CA GLU A 293 1.91 -10.73 16.06
C GLU A 293 2.73 -10.98 14.80
N LEU A 294 4.01 -10.60 14.82
CA LEU A 294 4.98 -10.88 13.76
C LEU A 294 6.24 -11.50 14.37
N LEU A 295 6.66 -12.66 13.83
CA LEU A 295 7.88 -13.36 14.26
C LEU A 295 7.99 -13.53 15.79
N GLY A 296 6.87 -13.77 16.45
CA GLY A 296 6.78 -13.96 17.90
C GLY A 296 6.78 -12.67 18.74
N LEU A 297 6.80 -11.51 18.11
CA LEU A 297 6.67 -10.21 18.77
C LEU A 297 5.26 -9.64 18.62
N LYS A 298 4.75 -9.02 19.67
CA LYS A 298 3.42 -8.44 19.72
C LYS A 298 3.47 -6.94 19.46
N PHE A 299 2.62 -6.46 18.55
CA PHE A 299 2.54 -5.05 18.18
C PHE A 299 1.16 -4.49 18.44
N LYS A 300 1.09 -3.41 19.22
CA LYS A 300 -0.11 -2.57 19.37
C LYS A 300 -0.22 -1.65 18.17
N ILE A 301 -1.34 -1.72 17.47
CA ILE A 301 -1.58 -1.01 16.22
C ILE A 301 -2.85 -0.17 16.35
N THR A 302 -2.75 1.12 16.04
CA THR A 302 -3.89 2.05 15.97
C THR A 302 -4.44 2.14 14.52
N PRO A 303 -5.62 2.73 14.29
CA PRO A 303 -6.20 2.83 12.95
C PRO A 303 -5.25 3.45 11.92
N PHE A 304 -4.55 4.51 12.31
CA PHE A 304 -3.73 5.33 11.41
C PHE A 304 -2.25 4.94 11.41
N SER A 305 -1.80 4.11 12.34
CA SER A 305 -0.41 3.62 12.34
C SER A 305 -0.05 2.93 11.03
N PHE A 306 1.12 3.22 10.51
CA PHE A 306 1.67 2.42 9.41
C PHE A 306 1.99 1.01 9.91
N PHE A 307 1.54 0.02 9.18
CA PHE A 307 1.87 -1.38 9.37
C PHE A 307 1.75 -2.09 8.02
N GLN A 308 2.61 -3.05 7.72
CA GLN A 308 2.56 -3.77 6.45
C GLN A 308 1.19 -4.43 6.26
N THR A 309 0.62 -4.26 5.06
CA THR A 309 -0.77 -4.67 4.78
C THR A 309 -0.95 -6.16 4.47
N ASN A 310 0.14 -6.92 4.42
CA ASN A 310 0.19 -8.37 4.35
C ASN A 310 1.14 -8.84 5.47
N SER A 311 0.59 -9.26 6.62
CA SER A 311 1.38 -9.65 7.79
C SER A 311 2.31 -10.84 7.50
N LEU A 312 1.82 -11.86 6.79
CA LEU A 312 2.62 -13.04 6.47
C LEU A 312 3.71 -12.73 5.43
N GLY A 313 3.42 -11.88 4.44
CA GLY A 313 4.43 -11.37 3.52
C GLY A 313 5.47 -10.50 4.22
N ALA A 314 5.06 -9.72 5.22
CA ALA A 314 5.97 -8.92 6.05
C ALA A 314 6.93 -9.80 6.85
N GLU A 315 6.49 -10.95 7.38
CA GLU A 315 7.38 -11.91 8.05
C GLU A 315 8.47 -12.40 7.09
N VAL A 316 8.12 -12.79 5.86
CA VAL A 316 9.10 -13.20 4.83
C VAL A 316 10.09 -12.07 4.52
N LEU A 317 9.60 -10.83 4.41
CA LEU A 317 10.46 -9.66 4.17
C LEU A 317 11.45 -9.44 5.32
N TYR A 318 10.95 -9.44 6.55
CA TYR A 318 11.78 -9.15 7.72
C TYR A 318 12.76 -10.28 8.06
N GLU A 319 12.38 -11.54 7.84
CA GLU A 319 13.33 -12.66 7.91
C GLU A 319 14.43 -12.53 6.87
N THR A 320 14.08 -12.18 5.63
CA THR A 320 15.07 -11.95 4.57
C THR A 320 16.00 -10.80 4.91
N ALA A 321 15.47 -9.69 5.42
CA ALA A 321 16.27 -8.56 5.86
C ALA A 321 17.21 -8.92 7.02
N ARG A 322 16.74 -9.73 7.98
CA ARG A 322 17.55 -10.25 9.09
C ARG A 322 18.65 -11.20 8.61
N GLU A 323 18.37 -12.05 7.62
CA GLU A 323 19.39 -12.87 6.99
C GLU A 323 20.47 -12.02 6.29
N TYR A 324 20.04 -10.96 5.61
CA TYR A 324 20.95 -10.09 4.84
C TYR A 324 21.83 -9.22 5.73
N ILE A 325 21.32 -8.75 6.87
CA ILE A 325 22.13 -7.98 7.81
C ILE A 325 23.26 -8.84 8.44
N GLY A 326 23.03 -10.16 8.50
CA GLY A 326 24.00 -11.14 8.98
C GLY A 326 24.16 -11.16 10.49
N ASP A 327 25.35 -11.43 10.98
CA ASP A 327 25.63 -11.51 12.41
C ASP A 327 25.57 -10.13 13.05
N THR A 328 24.62 -9.94 13.96
CA THR A 328 24.38 -8.72 14.73
C THR A 328 24.81 -8.86 16.21
N ASN A 329 25.34 -10.02 16.60
CA ASN A 329 25.78 -10.26 17.97
C ASN A 329 26.86 -9.24 18.37
N GLU A 330 26.72 -8.67 19.58
CA GLU A 330 27.60 -7.61 20.10
C GLU A 330 27.71 -6.33 19.23
N LYS A 331 26.82 -6.15 18.23
CA LYS A 331 26.82 -5.03 17.31
C LYS A 331 25.71 -4.02 17.61
N VAL A 332 26.01 -2.75 17.29
CA VAL A 332 25.04 -1.64 17.27
C VAL A 332 24.46 -1.55 15.87
N VAL A 333 23.15 -1.67 15.75
CA VAL A 333 22.42 -1.58 14.48
C VAL A 333 21.59 -0.30 14.46
N PHE A 334 21.71 0.49 13.40
CA PHE A 334 20.78 1.59 13.15
C PHE A 334 19.67 1.13 12.21
N ASP A 335 18.41 1.36 12.62
CA ASP A 335 17.21 1.19 11.81
C ASP A 335 16.70 2.60 11.42
N LEU A 336 17.03 3.03 10.22
CA LEU A 336 16.75 4.39 9.76
C LEU A 336 15.46 4.37 8.91
N TYR A 337 14.55 5.31 9.20
CA TYR A 337 13.16 5.33 8.76
C TYR A 337 12.34 4.20 9.42
N SER A 338 12.51 4.06 10.74
CA SER A 338 12.06 2.88 11.50
C SER A 338 10.54 2.74 11.64
N GLY A 339 9.75 3.77 11.28
CA GLY A 339 8.30 3.76 11.46
C GLY A 339 7.92 3.45 12.92
N THR A 340 7.04 2.47 13.11
CA THR A 340 6.65 1.98 14.45
C THR A 340 7.67 1.01 15.07
N GLY A 341 8.90 0.98 14.55
CA GLY A 341 10.01 0.21 15.10
C GLY A 341 9.93 -1.29 14.87
N THR A 342 9.18 -1.75 13.88
CA THR A 342 8.97 -3.20 13.66
C THR A 342 10.29 -3.92 13.35
N ILE A 343 11.09 -3.38 12.42
CA ILE A 343 12.39 -3.97 12.04
C ILE A 343 13.37 -3.90 13.21
N ALA A 344 13.48 -2.74 13.86
CA ALA A 344 14.33 -2.57 15.04
C ALA A 344 14.05 -3.63 16.11
N GLN A 345 12.77 -3.88 16.40
CA GLN A 345 12.36 -4.86 17.41
C GLN A 345 12.64 -6.30 16.98
N ILE A 346 12.48 -6.62 15.68
CA ILE A 346 12.80 -7.96 15.15
C ILE A 346 14.32 -8.24 15.22
N LEU A 347 15.16 -7.21 15.11
CA LEU A 347 16.62 -7.32 15.23
C LEU A 347 17.10 -7.33 16.68
N ALA A 348 16.37 -6.71 17.60
CA ALA A 348 16.79 -6.53 18.98
C ALA A 348 17.18 -7.82 19.73
N PRO A 349 16.47 -8.96 19.58
CA PRO A 349 16.83 -10.20 20.28
C PRO A 349 18.21 -10.75 19.93
N VAL A 350 18.77 -10.35 18.79
CA VAL A 350 20.04 -10.86 18.26
C VAL A 350 21.12 -9.76 18.15
N ALA A 351 20.82 -8.51 18.53
CA ALA A 351 21.74 -7.38 18.50
C ALA A 351 22.13 -6.93 19.90
N LYS A 352 23.29 -6.32 20.05
CA LYS A 352 23.69 -5.64 21.30
C LYS A 352 22.77 -4.46 21.59
N LYS A 353 22.52 -3.65 20.58
CA LYS A 353 21.66 -2.48 20.65
C LYS A 353 21.08 -2.16 19.28
N VAL A 354 19.85 -1.71 19.25
CA VAL A 354 19.22 -1.18 18.04
C VAL A 354 18.76 0.26 18.29
N VAL A 355 19.10 1.16 17.36
CA VAL A 355 18.71 2.58 17.41
C VAL A 355 17.81 2.86 16.21
N GLY A 356 16.53 3.11 16.46
CA GLY A 356 15.56 3.50 15.45
C GLY A 356 15.47 5.01 15.30
N VAL A 357 15.37 5.50 14.07
CA VAL A 357 15.15 6.92 13.77
C VAL A 357 13.94 7.06 12.84
N GLU A 358 12.97 7.86 13.25
CA GLU A 358 11.73 8.11 12.52
C GLU A 358 11.32 9.58 12.68
N ILE A 359 10.79 10.17 11.60
CA ILE A 359 10.40 11.59 11.59
C ILE A 359 9.03 11.83 12.27
N VAL A 360 8.16 10.84 12.28
CA VAL A 360 6.81 10.92 12.84
C VAL A 360 6.86 10.61 14.33
N GLU A 361 6.64 11.61 15.18
CA GLU A 361 6.74 11.50 16.64
C GLU A 361 5.80 10.44 17.21
N GLU A 362 4.55 10.37 16.73
CA GLU A 362 3.56 9.37 17.14
C GLU A 362 4.01 7.94 16.82
N ALA A 363 4.71 7.74 15.70
CA ALA A 363 5.27 6.44 15.34
C ALA A 363 6.42 6.05 16.28
N VAL A 364 7.24 7.02 16.70
CA VAL A 364 8.32 6.81 17.67
C VAL A 364 7.77 6.42 19.04
N GLU A 365 6.70 7.08 19.50
CA GLU A 365 6.07 6.71 20.77
C GLU A 365 5.44 5.30 20.68
N ALA A 366 4.78 4.97 19.58
CA ALA A 366 4.28 3.61 19.34
C ALA A 366 5.42 2.57 19.32
N ALA A 367 6.59 2.91 18.74
CA ALA A 367 7.75 2.04 18.74
C ALA A 367 8.28 1.78 20.17
N LYS A 368 8.34 2.82 21.01
CA LYS A 368 8.75 2.69 22.42
C LYS A 368 7.75 1.84 23.22
N GLU A 369 6.44 2.05 23.03
CA GLU A 369 5.41 1.24 23.67
C GLU A 369 5.52 -0.23 23.27
N ASN A 370 5.70 -0.52 21.99
CA ASN A 370 5.84 -1.87 21.46
C ASN A 370 7.13 -2.55 21.95
N ALA A 371 8.26 -1.84 22.00
CA ALA A 371 9.50 -2.38 22.55
C ALA A 371 9.35 -2.76 24.02
N LYS A 372 8.67 -1.92 24.81
CA LYS A 372 8.35 -2.22 26.20
C LYS A 372 7.40 -3.41 26.34
N LEU A 373 6.38 -3.51 25.47
CA LEU A 373 5.46 -4.65 25.42
C LEU A 373 6.19 -5.97 25.17
N ASN A 374 7.24 -5.94 24.37
CA ASN A 374 8.06 -7.09 24.02
C ASN A 374 9.28 -7.30 24.94
N ASN A 375 9.43 -6.50 26.01
CA ASN A 375 10.57 -6.54 26.94
C ASN A 375 11.93 -6.36 26.24
N LEU A 376 12.01 -5.47 25.27
CA LEU A 376 13.21 -5.17 24.49
C LEU A 376 13.89 -3.90 25.01
N ASP A 377 14.72 -4.02 26.04
CA ASP A 377 15.40 -2.90 26.68
C ASP A 377 16.59 -2.35 25.87
N ASN A 378 17.02 -3.08 24.85
CA ASN A 378 18.12 -2.71 23.96
C ASN A 378 17.68 -1.96 22.67
N CYS A 379 16.39 -1.61 22.57
CA CYS A 379 15.88 -0.72 21.53
C CYS A 379 15.77 0.72 22.03
N THR A 380 16.31 1.67 21.29
CA THR A 380 16.11 3.10 21.54
C THR A 380 15.57 3.78 20.28
N PHE A 381 14.64 4.72 20.45
CA PHE A 381 13.97 5.39 19.32
C PHE A 381 14.08 6.90 19.43
N TRP A 382 14.42 7.55 18.32
CA TRP A 382 14.61 8.98 18.19
C TRP A 382 13.62 9.55 17.18
N ALA A 383 12.92 10.62 17.58
CA ALA A 383 12.04 11.36 16.71
C ALA A 383 12.81 12.44 15.96
N GLY A 384 12.71 12.47 14.64
CA GLY A 384 13.28 13.53 13.81
C GLY A 384 13.72 13.08 12.42
N ASP A 385 14.01 14.07 11.60
CA ASP A 385 14.55 13.85 10.25
C ASP A 385 15.93 13.22 10.33
N VAL A 386 16.12 12.06 9.70
CA VAL A 386 17.41 11.33 9.65
C VAL A 386 18.55 12.26 9.28
N LEU A 387 18.37 13.18 8.32
CA LEU A 387 19.38 14.14 7.90
C LEU A 387 19.87 15.04 9.06
N LYS A 388 19.04 15.32 10.04
CA LYS A 388 19.35 16.21 11.17
C LYS A 388 19.82 15.44 12.39
N VAL A 389 19.05 14.41 12.77
CA VAL A 389 19.21 13.69 14.05
C VAL A 389 20.42 12.76 14.02
N ILE A 390 20.82 12.26 12.86
CA ILE A 390 21.88 11.25 12.73
C ILE A 390 23.24 11.69 13.35
N ASP A 391 23.53 12.98 13.33
CA ASP A 391 24.74 13.54 13.93
C ASP A 391 24.66 13.67 15.46
N GLU A 392 23.44 13.61 16.03
CA GLU A 392 23.13 13.82 17.45
C GLU A 392 23.01 12.52 18.23
N LEU A 393 22.98 11.36 17.55
CA LEU A 393 22.75 10.05 18.18
C LEU A 393 23.82 9.64 19.19
N GLY A 394 25.02 10.24 19.11
CA GLY A 394 26.13 9.98 20.05
C GLY A 394 26.70 8.56 19.97
N GLU A 395 26.28 7.77 19.02
CA GLU A 395 26.70 6.39 18.77
C GLU A 395 27.13 6.20 17.32
N VAL A 396 27.99 5.22 17.09
CA VAL A 396 28.42 4.82 15.76
C VAL A 396 27.85 3.44 15.48
N PRO A 397 27.13 3.24 14.37
CA PRO A 397 26.59 1.93 14.00
C PRO A 397 27.70 1.02 13.47
N ASP A 398 27.60 -0.27 13.77
CA ASP A 398 28.35 -1.32 13.09
C ASP A 398 27.65 -1.73 11.78
N LEU A 399 26.33 -1.70 11.78
CA LEU A 399 25.46 -2.10 10.68
C LEU A 399 24.29 -1.10 10.53
N ILE A 400 23.79 -0.95 9.30
CA ILE A 400 22.63 -0.07 9.03
C ILE A 400 21.57 -0.83 8.25
N MET A 401 20.33 -0.71 8.74
CA MET A 401 19.09 -1.07 8.03
C MET A 401 18.43 0.21 7.53
N LEU A 402 18.00 0.22 6.26
CA LEU A 402 17.27 1.32 5.64
C LEU A 402 15.91 0.82 5.12
N ASP A 403 14.82 1.43 5.56
CA ASP A 403 13.47 1.22 4.99
C ASP A 403 12.82 2.58 4.64
N PRO A 404 13.38 3.31 3.66
CA PRO A 404 12.94 4.65 3.33
C PRO A 404 11.57 4.67 2.65
N PRO A 405 10.91 5.86 2.57
CA PRO A 405 9.66 6.02 1.85
C PRO A 405 9.81 5.73 0.35
N ARG A 406 8.68 5.65 -0.35
CA ARG A 406 8.60 5.30 -1.80
C ARG A 406 9.54 6.08 -2.72
N ASP A 407 9.90 7.29 -2.35
CA ASP A 407 10.79 8.14 -3.14
C ASP A 407 12.28 7.87 -2.86
N GLY A 408 12.60 6.90 -2.00
CA GLY A 408 13.96 6.56 -1.61
C GLY A 408 14.54 7.53 -0.60
N VAL A 409 15.85 7.47 -0.38
CA VAL A 409 16.56 8.31 0.58
C VAL A 409 16.88 9.68 -0.04
N ASN A 410 16.71 10.74 0.75
CA ASN A 410 17.19 12.06 0.35
C ASN A 410 18.71 12.01 0.09
N PRO A 411 19.23 12.52 -1.04
CA PRO A 411 20.66 12.43 -1.37
C PRO A 411 21.61 12.96 -0.30
N LYS A 412 21.23 14.04 0.40
CA LYS A 412 22.06 14.59 1.49
C LYS A 412 22.05 13.68 2.73
N ALA A 413 20.90 13.07 3.04
CA ALA A 413 20.79 12.10 4.12
C ALA A 413 21.58 10.83 3.77
N LEU A 414 21.46 10.33 2.55
CA LEU A 414 22.19 9.15 2.08
C LEU A 414 23.70 9.37 2.19
N MET A 415 24.19 10.54 1.81
CA MET A 415 25.62 10.90 1.98
C MET A 415 26.08 10.84 3.43
N LYS A 416 25.29 11.34 4.38
CA LYS A 416 25.63 11.27 5.80
C LYS A 416 25.65 9.82 6.30
N ILE A 417 24.65 9.04 5.91
CA ILE A 417 24.56 7.61 6.25
C ILE A 417 25.79 6.85 5.75
N LEU A 418 26.16 7.05 4.50
CA LEU A 418 27.32 6.38 3.91
C LEU A 418 28.66 6.81 4.52
N ASN A 419 28.74 8.01 5.12
CA ASN A 419 29.94 8.48 5.81
C ASN A 419 30.25 7.71 7.10
N PHE A 420 29.31 6.95 7.67
CA PHE A 420 29.62 6.03 8.77
C PHE A 420 30.59 4.92 8.36
N GLY A 421 30.63 4.58 7.07
CA GLY A 421 31.53 3.55 6.55
C GLY A 421 31.31 2.17 7.15
N VAL A 422 30.04 1.83 7.46
CA VAL A 422 29.67 0.52 8.02
C VAL A 422 30.06 -0.61 7.07
N GLU A 423 30.40 -1.76 7.62
CA GLU A 423 30.76 -2.94 6.83
C GLU A 423 29.58 -3.42 5.96
N ARG A 424 28.34 -3.36 6.48
CA ARG A 424 27.15 -3.85 5.80
C ARG A 424 25.98 -2.89 5.97
N LEU A 425 25.26 -2.71 4.87
CA LEU A 425 24.04 -1.94 4.78
C LEU A 425 22.98 -2.79 4.10
N VAL A 426 21.79 -2.90 4.69
CA VAL A 426 20.62 -3.52 4.07
C VAL A 426 19.61 -2.45 3.71
N TYR A 427 19.13 -2.47 2.48
CA TYR A 427 18.15 -1.51 1.96
C TYR A 427 16.86 -2.22 1.57
N ILE A 428 15.76 -1.90 2.21
CA ILE A 428 14.41 -2.35 1.86
C ILE A 428 13.78 -1.29 0.96
N ALA A 429 13.19 -1.68 -0.15
CA ALA A 429 12.58 -0.74 -1.09
C ALA A 429 11.22 -1.22 -1.57
N CYS A 430 10.16 -0.51 -1.24
CA CYS A 430 8.84 -0.77 -1.81
C CYS A 430 8.70 -0.33 -3.28
N LYS A 431 9.71 0.38 -3.84
CA LYS A 431 9.74 0.85 -5.21
C LYS A 431 11.13 0.64 -5.83
N PRO A 432 11.32 -0.41 -6.63
CA PRO A 432 12.62 -0.77 -7.20
C PRO A 432 13.31 0.36 -7.98
N THR A 433 12.55 1.25 -8.63
CA THR A 433 13.12 2.41 -9.35
C THR A 433 13.78 3.44 -8.44
N SER A 434 13.36 3.55 -7.19
CA SER A 434 14.03 4.42 -6.22
C SER A 434 15.31 3.79 -5.71
N LEU A 435 15.31 2.48 -5.46
CA LEU A 435 16.51 1.73 -5.14
C LEU A 435 17.54 1.84 -6.26
N ALA A 436 17.15 1.62 -7.53
CA ALA A 436 18.04 1.72 -8.67
C ALA A 436 18.77 3.08 -8.75
N ARG A 437 18.06 4.17 -8.43
CA ARG A 437 18.65 5.52 -8.35
C ARG A 437 19.61 5.67 -7.17
N ASP A 438 19.23 5.19 -6.00
CA ASP A 438 20.02 5.35 -4.79
C ASP A 438 21.29 4.48 -4.82
N LEU A 439 21.27 3.34 -5.53
CA LEU A 439 22.41 2.46 -5.76
C LEU A 439 23.57 3.18 -6.47
N GLU A 440 23.31 4.11 -7.38
CA GLU A 440 24.36 4.90 -8.03
C GLU A 440 25.25 5.62 -6.99
N MET A 441 24.64 6.23 -6.00
CA MET A 441 25.37 6.93 -4.94
C MET A 441 26.03 5.94 -3.96
N ILE A 442 25.35 4.86 -3.60
CA ILE A 442 25.85 3.83 -2.68
C ILE A 442 27.11 3.18 -3.27
N GLN A 443 27.06 2.75 -4.53
CA GLN A 443 28.19 2.15 -5.24
C GLN A 443 29.32 3.16 -5.48
N GLY A 444 28.99 4.42 -5.80
CA GLY A 444 29.96 5.50 -5.93
C GLY A 444 30.75 5.81 -4.64
N ARG A 445 30.29 5.30 -3.49
CA ARG A 445 30.99 5.38 -2.19
C ARG A 445 31.77 4.11 -1.83
N GLY A 446 31.90 3.17 -2.77
CA GLY A 446 32.70 1.96 -2.63
C GLY A 446 31.95 0.74 -2.09
N TYR A 447 30.64 0.85 -1.84
CA TYR A 447 29.82 -0.31 -1.52
C TYR A 447 29.61 -1.18 -2.76
N LYS A 448 29.54 -2.48 -2.54
CA LYS A 448 29.16 -3.46 -3.58
C LYS A 448 27.85 -4.10 -3.20
N VAL A 449 27.02 -4.33 -4.20
CA VAL A 449 25.79 -5.11 -4.02
C VAL A 449 26.19 -6.58 -3.94
N GLU A 450 25.89 -7.23 -2.82
CA GLU A 450 26.14 -8.67 -2.64
C GLU A 450 24.95 -9.49 -3.13
N LYS A 451 23.75 -9.16 -2.65
CA LYS A 451 22.53 -9.93 -2.90
C LYS A 451 21.33 -9.02 -3.09
N ILE A 452 20.39 -9.46 -3.90
CA ILE A 452 19.07 -8.84 -4.04
C ILE A 452 18.01 -9.95 -4.05
N SER A 453 16.94 -9.73 -3.29
CA SER A 453 15.73 -10.55 -3.33
C SER A 453 14.50 -9.64 -3.41
N GLY A 454 13.46 -10.08 -4.10
CA GLY A 454 12.13 -9.50 -3.99
C GLY A 454 11.27 -10.29 -3.00
N VAL A 455 10.21 -9.65 -2.49
CA VAL A 455 9.14 -10.29 -1.72
C VAL A 455 7.82 -9.81 -2.28
N ASP A 456 6.87 -10.73 -2.56
CA ASP A 456 5.56 -10.39 -3.16
C ASP A 456 4.50 -10.02 -2.13
#